data_7e2198e854fcef5ba9a8a7752f5dce93
#
_entry.id   7e2198e854fcef5ba9a8a7752f5dce93
#
_cell.length_a   1.000
_cell.length_b   1.000
_cell.length_c   1.000
_cell.angle_alpha   90.00
_cell.angle_beta   90.00
_cell.angle_gamma   90.00
#
_symmetry.space_group_name_H-M   'P 1'
#
loop_
_entity.id
_entity.type
_entity.pdbx_description
1 polymer ?
#
loop_
_entity_poly.entity_id
_entity_poly.type
_entity_poly.pdbx_seq_one_letter_code
_entity_poly.pdbx_strand_id
1 'polypeptide(L)'
;MKAEIQARTGDEGGAKNTLNTLLSARTKAGATPLTCDNYQGMSGLSALQMVQLQSRIELWGEGGLEWFNNRRWNIPVNRQGSTVHWNPAMTYPVSQMTMKIPSEEISSNPNCQQNP
;
A
#
# COMPACT_ATOMS: atom_id res chain seq x y z
N MET A 1 -5.70 5.18 8.68
CA MET A 1 -6.19 4.31 9.79
C MET A 1 -7.71 4.32 9.94
N LYS A 2 -8.39 5.46 10.22
CA LYS A 2 -9.86 5.47 10.43
C LYS A 2 -10.63 4.81 9.26
N ALA A 3 -10.43 5.27 8.02
CA ALA A 3 -11.09 4.73 6.84
C ALA A 3 -10.79 3.22 6.62
N GLU A 4 -9.60 2.76 6.96
CA GLU A 4 -9.26 1.34 6.85
C GLU A 4 -10.04 0.48 7.86
N ILE A 5 -10.16 0.95 9.10
CA ILE A 5 -10.97 0.26 10.11
C ILE A 5 -12.41 0.16 9.64
N GLN A 6 -12.99 1.27 9.18
CA GLN A 6 -14.35 1.30 8.65
C GLN A 6 -14.53 0.30 7.50
N ALA A 7 -13.63 0.31 6.51
CA ALA A 7 -13.69 -0.62 5.38
C ALA A 7 -13.58 -2.09 5.82
N ARG A 8 -12.73 -2.40 6.81
CA ARG A 8 -12.55 -3.77 7.32
C ARG A 8 -13.69 -4.26 8.20
N THR A 9 -14.43 -3.35 8.81
CA THR A 9 -15.62 -3.69 9.63
C THR A 9 -16.93 -3.64 8.84
N GLY A 10 -16.87 -3.46 7.51
CA GLY A 10 -18.05 -3.45 6.64
C GLY A 10 -18.75 -2.10 6.52
N ASP A 11 -18.24 -1.04 7.16
CA ASP A 11 -18.72 0.34 6.99
C ASP A 11 -18.07 0.99 5.76
N GLU A 12 -18.43 0.49 4.58
CA GLU A 12 -17.88 1.03 3.31
C GLU A 12 -18.27 2.49 3.08
N GLY A 13 -19.50 2.87 3.44
CA GLY A 13 -19.96 4.25 3.32
C GLY A 13 -19.16 5.21 4.19
N GLY A 14 -18.93 4.83 5.45
CA GLY A 14 -18.08 5.59 6.37
C GLY A 14 -16.64 5.69 5.91
N ALA A 15 -16.09 4.62 5.35
CA ALA A 15 -14.73 4.61 4.78
C ALA A 15 -14.61 5.61 3.62
N LYS A 16 -15.56 5.59 2.66
CA LYS A 16 -15.60 6.55 1.55
C LYS A 16 -15.75 7.99 2.03
N ASN A 17 -16.63 8.25 3.00
CA ASN A 17 -16.81 9.59 3.57
C ASN A 17 -15.51 10.10 4.23
N THR A 18 -14.81 9.23 4.94
CA THR A 18 -13.51 9.57 5.54
C THR A 18 -12.46 9.86 4.46
N LEU A 19 -12.41 9.08 3.37
CA LEU A 19 -11.54 9.36 2.22
C LEU A 19 -11.91 10.65 1.50
N ASN A 20 -13.18 10.92 1.30
CA ASN A 20 -13.66 12.13 0.64
C ASN A 20 -13.20 13.40 1.36
N THR A 21 -13.13 13.37 2.70
CA THR A 21 -12.59 14.48 3.48
C THR A 21 -11.12 14.75 3.10
N LEU A 22 -10.31 13.70 2.95
CA LEU A 22 -8.91 13.82 2.54
C LEU A 22 -8.78 14.27 1.08
N LEU A 23 -9.50 13.63 0.16
CA LEU A 23 -9.46 13.93 -1.27
C LEU A 23 -9.86 15.39 -1.54
N SER A 24 -10.90 15.87 -0.88
CA SER A 24 -11.33 17.27 -0.98
C SER A 24 -10.25 18.24 -0.50
N ALA A 25 -9.56 17.90 0.60
CA ALA A 25 -8.46 18.72 1.12
C ALA A 25 -7.23 18.74 0.19
N ARG A 26 -7.04 17.70 -0.64
CA ARG A 26 -5.96 17.62 -1.64
C ARG A 26 -6.34 18.19 -2.99
N THR A 27 -7.58 18.59 -3.18
CA THR A 27 -8.03 19.20 -4.43
C THR A 27 -7.43 20.60 -4.59
N LYS A 28 -6.96 20.90 -5.80
CA LYS A 28 -6.45 22.23 -6.14
C LYS A 28 -7.54 23.30 -5.91
N ALA A 29 -7.16 24.41 -5.35
CA ALA A 29 -8.07 25.55 -5.15
C ALA A 29 -8.76 25.96 -6.47
N GLY A 30 -10.09 26.11 -6.41
CA GLY A 30 -10.92 26.47 -7.58
C GLY A 30 -11.31 25.28 -8.48
N ALA A 31 -10.83 24.07 -8.20
CA ALA A 31 -11.28 22.88 -8.90
C ALA A 31 -12.44 22.20 -8.17
N THR A 32 -13.20 21.36 -8.90
CA THR A 32 -14.24 20.52 -8.29
C THR A 32 -13.61 19.58 -7.27
N PRO A 33 -14.11 19.55 -6.03
CA PRO A 33 -13.57 18.67 -5.00
C PRO A 33 -13.52 17.20 -5.44
N LEU A 34 -12.36 16.56 -5.27
CA LEU A 34 -12.23 15.13 -5.54
C LEU A 34 -12.97 14.32 -4.48
N THR A 35 -13.60 13.24 -4.96
CA THR A 35 -14.30 12.25 -4.12
C THR A 35 -13.97 10.86 -4.63
N CYS A 36 -14.27 9.83 -3.84
CA CYS A 36 -14.14 8.43 -4.27
C CYS A 36 -14.92 8.11 -5.55
N ASP A 37 -16.01 8.84 -5.80
CA ASP A 37 -16.90 8.57 -6.95
C ASP A 37 -16.47 9.32 -8.22
N ASN A 38 -15.77 10.46 -8.11
CA ASN A 38 -15.32 11.22 -9.28
C ASN A 38 -13.81 11.10 -9.55
N TYR A 39 -13.03 10.51 -8.64
CA TYR A 39 -11.63 10.25 -8.88
C TYR A 39 -11.48 8.97 -9.71
N GLN A 40 -11.14 9.13 -10.99
CA GLN A 40 -11.07 8.03 -11.96
C GLN A 40 -10.17 6.86 -11.50
N GLY A 41 -9.09 7.15 -10.76
CA GLY A 41 -8.20 6.12 -10.21
C GLY A 41 -8.85 5.20 -9.18
N MET A 42 -10.02 5.57 -8.64
CA MET A 42 -10.79 4.77 -7.68
C MET A 42 -11.98 4.04 -8.29
N SER A 43 -12.23 4.22 -9.58
CA SER A 43 -13.35 3.56 -10.27
C SER A 43 -13.24 2.04 -10.19
N GLY A 44 -14.33 1.38 -9.79
CA GLY A 44 -14.42 -0.08 -9.68
C GLY A 44 -13.68 -0.70 -8.48
N LEU A 45 -13.06 0.11 -7.62
CA LEU A 45 -12.38 -0.38 -6.42
C LEU A 45 -13.35 -0.53 -5.25
N SER A 46 -13.12 -1.54 -4.39
CA SER A 46 -13.76 -1.62 -3.08
C SER A 46 -13.26 -0.50 -2.16
N ALA A 47 -14.02 -0.18 -1.12
CA ALA A 47 -13.61 0.84 -0.14
C ALA A 47 -12.23 0.55 0.46
N LEU A 48 -11.90 -0.71 0.74
CA LEU A 48 -10.58 -1.09 1.23
C LEU A 48 -9.48 -0.83 0.20
N GLN A 49 -9.72 -1.17 -1.08
CA GLN A 49 -8.76 -0.91 -2.16
C GLN A 49 -8.56 0.59 -2.39
N MET A 50 -9.62 1.41 -2.26
CA MET A 50 -9.50 2.87 -2.31
C MET A 50 -8.62 3.41 -1.18
N VAL A 51 -8.77 2.87 0.04
CA VAL A 51 -7.92 3.23 1.19
C VAL A 51 -6.46 2.84 0.91
N GLN A 52 -6.22 1.65 0.37
CA GLN A 52 -4.87 1.18 0.04
C GLN A 52 -4.21 2.06 -1.01
N LEU A 53 -4.94 2.39 -2.08
CA LEU A 53 -4.46 3.29 -3.13
C LEU A 53 -4.11 4.68 -2.56
N GLN A 54 -5.03 5.27 -1.81
CA GLN A 54 -4.80 6.61 -1.23
C GLN A 54 -3.65 6.61 -0.22
N SER A 55 -3.50 5.55 0.56
CA SER A 55 -2.36 5.41 1.47
C SER A 55 -1.02 5.40 0.74
N ARG A 56 -0.93 4.74 -0.42
CA ARG A 56 0.28 4.74 -1.26
C ARG A 56 0.60 6.13 -1.80
N ILE A 57 -0.42 6.89 -2.19
CA ILE A 57 -0.25 8.26 -2.69
C ILE A 57 0.22 9.19 -1.57
N GLU A 58 -0.46 9.15 -0.42
CA GLU A 58 -0.16 10.05 0.71
C GLU A 58 1.18 9.77 1.39
N LEU A 59 1.59 8.50 1.44
CA LEU A 59 2.79 8.05 2.14
C LEU A 59 3.94 7.74 1.19
N TRP A 60 3.86 8.22 -0.06
CA TRP A 60 4.89 8.02 -1.04
C TRP A 60 6.23 8.63 -0.58
N GLY A 61 7.29 7.82 -0.59
CA GLY A 61 8.62 8.26 -0.17
C GLY A 61 8.82 8.41 1.35
N GLU A 62 7.81 8.06 2.16
CA GLU A 62 7.89 8.21 3.62
C GLU A 62 8.38 6.93 4.30
N GLY A 63 9.68 6.87 4.63
CA GLY A 63 10.27 5.90 5.56
C GLY A 63 9.96 4.42 5.30
N GLY A 64 9.66 4.04 4.05
CA GLY A 64 9.33 2.64 3.70
C GLY A 64 7.93 2.19 4.10
N LEU A 65 7.03 3.10 4.46
CA LEU A 65 5.66 2.77 4.90
C LEU A 65 4.88 1.98 3.84
N GLU A 66 5.13 2.19 2.56
CA GLU A 66 4.53 1.39 1.49
C GLU A 66 4.90 -0.09 1.61
N TRP A 67 6.17 -0.40 1.88
CA TRP A 67 6.65 -1.76 2.07
C TRP A 67 5.96 -2.46 3.23
N PHE A 68 5.89 -1.80 4.39
CA PHE A 68 5.22 -2.34 5.57
C PHE A 68 3.72 -2.50 5.35
N ASN A 69 3.07 -1.57 4.68
CA ASN A 69 1.66 -1.65 4.35
C ASN A 69 1.37 -2.80 3.38
N ASN A 70 2.18 -3.00 2.35
CA ASN A 70 2.01 -4.11 1.42
C ASN A 70 2.13 -5.46 2.13
N ARG A 71 3.08 -5.62 3.05
CA ARG A 71 3.18 -6.83 3.89
C ARG A 71 1.93 -7.03 4.74
N ARG A 72 1.49 -6.00 5.43
CA ARG A 72 0.31 -6.03 6.31
C ARG A 72 -0.99 -6.32 5.55
N TRP A 73 -1.08 -5.86 4.32
CA TRP A 73 -2.25 -6.08 3.46
C TRP A 73 -2.16 -7.34 2.60
N ASN A 74 -1.06 -8.06 2.67
CA ASN A 74 -0.75 -9.20 1.81
C ASN A 74 -0.79 -8.84 0.31
N ILE A 75 -0.25 -7.69 -0.05
CA ILE A 75 -0.19 -7.20 -1.43
C ILE A 75 1.24 -7.38 -1.95
N PRO A 76 1.47 -8.18 -3.00
CA PRO A 76 2.78 -8.32 -3.61
C PRO A 76 3.20 -7.01 -4.29
N VAL A 77 4.50 -6.76 -4.35
CA VAL A 77 5.05 -5.68 -5.17
C VAL A 77 5.16 -6.17 -6.60
N ASN A 78 4.37 -5.62 -7.49
CA ASN A 78 4.41 -5.91 -8.92
C ASN A 78 5.05 -4.73 -9.67
N ARG A 79 6.18 -5.00 -10.32
CA ARG A 79 6.90 -4.03 -11.17
C ARG A 79 6.77 -4.35 -12.65
N GLN A 80 5.91 -5.29 -13.01
CA GLN A 80 5.66 -5.65 -14.40
C GLN A 80 5.17 -4.41 -15.19
N GLY A 81 5.77 -4.19 -16.35
CA GLY A 81 5.47 -3.02 -17.19
C GLY A 81 6.14 -1.71 -16.76
N SER A 82 6.93 -1.70 -15.66
CA SER A 82 7.70 -0.52 -15.28
C SER A 82 8.89 -0.32 -16.23
N THR A 83 9.02 0.90 -16.75
CA THR A 83 10.19 1.30 -17.58
C THR A 83 11.37 1.76 -16.73
N VAL A 84 11.17 1.98 -15.45
CA VAL A 84 12.19 2.49 -14.53
C VAL A 84 13.03 1.37 -13.91
N HIS A 85 12.49 0.16 -13.88
CA HIS A 85 13.15 -0.99 -13.29
C HIS A 85 13.86 -1.84 -14.36
N TRP A 86 15.10 -2.26 -14.11
CA TRP A 86 15.90 -3.07 -15.04
C TRP A 86 15.27 -4.44 -15.38
N ASN A 87 14.42 -4.97 -14.49
CA ASN A 87 13.66 -6.19 -14.73
C ASN A 87 12.15 -5.93 -14.57
N PRO A 88 11.47 -5.47 -15.64
CA PRO A 88 10.07 -5.08 -15.57
C PRO A 88 9.09 -6.23 -15.31
N ALA A 89 9.52 -7.49 -15.50
CA ALA A 89 8.70 -8.68 -15.23
C ALA A 89 8.73 -9.13 -13.75
N MET A 90 9.51 -8.45 -12.92
CA MET A 90 9.74 -8.89 -11.54
C MET A 90 8.54 -8.59 -10.64
N THR A 91 8.05 -9.62 -10.00
CA THR A 91 7.03 -9.55 -8.95
C THR A 91 7.60 -10.13 -7.67
N TYR A 92 7.52 -9.38 -6.58
CA TYR A 92 7.94 -9.84 -5.26
C TYR A 92 6.72 -10.27 -4.45
N PRO A 93 6.51 -11.58 -4.23
CA PRO A 93 5.45 -12.05 -3.35
C PRO A 93 5.72 -11.62 -1.90
N VAL A 94 4.65 -11.53 -1.10
CA VAL A 94 4.77 -11.07 0.30
C VAL A 94 5.71 -11.96 1.12
N SER A 95 5.79 -13.26 0.81
CA SER A 95 6.74 -14.19 1.44
C SER A 95 8.21 -13.81 1.25
N GLN A 96 8.54 -13.06 0.19
CA GLN A 96 9.89 -12.57 -0.08
C GLN A 96 10.14 -11.15 0.46
N MET A 97 9.15 -10.54 1.09
CA MET A 97 9.27 -9.20 1.65
C MET A 97 9.82 -9.18 3.09
N THR A 98 10.27 -10.32 3.60
CA THR A 98 10.96 -10.40 4.88
C THR A 98 12.46 -10.29 4.63
N MET A 99 13.13 -9.37 5.32
CA MET A 99 14.58 -9.29 5.26
C MET A 99 15.18 -10.56 5.85
N LYS A 100 16.06 -11.20 5.08
CA LYS A 100 16.79 -12.37 5.56
C LYS A 100 17.86 -11.99 6.56
N ILE A 101 18.10 -12.88 7.52
CA ILE A 101 19.23 -12.75 8.44
C ILE A 101 20.52 -12.88 7.61
N PRO A 102 21.54 -12.02 7.81
CA PRO A 102 22.80 -12.09 7.08
C PRO A 102 23.44 -13.48 7.15
N SER A 103 24.05 -13.90 6.04
CA SER A 103 24.68 -15.23 5.94
C SER A 103 25.79 -15.42 6.97
N GLU A 104 26.52 -14.35 7.30
CA GLU A 104 27.57 -14.37 8.31
C GLU A 104 27.04 -14.72 9.70
N GLU A 105 25.86 -14.19 10.06
CA GLU A 105 25.23 -14.54 11.35
C GLU A 105 24.81 -16.01 11.36
N ILE A 106 24.19 -16.49 10.29
CA ILE A 106 23.77 -17.90 10.19
C ILE A 106 24.98 -18.86 10.27
N SER A 107 26.11 -18.50 9.64
CA SER A 107 27.31 -19.34 9.63
C SER A 107 28.09 -19.33 10.94
N SER A 108 28.01 -18.21 11.67
CA SER A 108 28.80 -18.00 12.91
C SER A 108 28.04 -18.38 14.18
N ASN A 109 26.72 -18.40 14.13
CA ASN A 109 25.87 -18.63 15.30
C ASN A 109 25.05 -19.93 15.12
N PRO A 110 25.48 -21.06 15.74
CA PRO A 110 24.81 -22.35 15.58
C PRO A 110 23.36 -22.37 16.11
N ASN A 111 22.98 -21.37 16.92
CA ASN A 111 21.61 -21.23 17.44
C ASN A 111 20.74 -20.34 16.55
N CYS A 112 21.29 -19.76 15.50
CA CYS A 112 20.56 -18.90 14.59
C CYS A 112 20.03 -19.69 13.39
N GLN A 113 18.73 -19.60 13.15
CA GLN A 113 18.08 -20.19 11.97
C GLN A 113 17.53 -19.08 11.09
N GLN A 114 17.59 -19.31 9.77
CA GLN A 114 17.05 -18.36 8.80
C GLN A 114 15.55 -18.19 9.02
N ASN A 115 15.11 -16.96 9.08
CA ASN A 115 13.69 -16.63 9.07
C ASN A 115 13.05 -17.00 7.72
N PRO A 116 11.76 -17.35 7.70
CA PRO A 116 11.03 -17.75 6.51
C PRO A 116 10.96 -16.66 5.44
#